data_a7ae29db1fe495fb9f42bf4213e823c0
#
_entry.id   a7ae29db1fe495fb9f42bf4213e823c0
#
_cell.length_a   1.000
_cell.length_b   1.000
_cell.length_c   1.000
_cell.angle_alpha   90.00
_cell.angle_beta   90.00
_cell.angle_gamma   90.00
#
_symmetry.space_group_name_H-M   'P 1'
#
loop_
_entity.id
_entity.type
_entity.pdbx_description
1 polymer ?
#
loop_
_entity_poly.entity_id
_entity_poly.type
_entity_poly.pdbx_seq_one_letter_code
_entity_poly.pdbx_strand_id
1 'polypeptide(L)'
;MNMTSPGHNVELAWLLLHAADVLGVPRQTYADLVRGIMDHCIRIGIDHEFGGVYADTPADAPATAHEKQFWQQAEVLIGMLDAYAMFGEEKYWDAFRNVHDFVFSKMVNVKAGGEWFERLDRQGRPTDDALGHAWKICYHTVRSMIETVRRLERLI
;
A
#
# COMPACT_ATOMS: atom_id res chain seq x y z
N MET A 1 4.63 -19.28 13.93
CA MET A 1 5.10 -17.92 13.59
C MET A 1 3.86 -17.10 13.30
N ASN A 2 3.67 -15.96 13.95
CA ASN A 2 2.57 -15.05 13.64
C ASN A 2 2.84 -14.37 12.31
N MET A 3 1.94 -14.51 11.36
CA MET A 3 1.99 -13.82 10.08
C MET A 3 1.09 -12.59 10.10
N THR A 4 1.45 -11.57 9.35
CA THR A 4 0.67 -10.36 9.15
C THR A 4 0.66 -10.00 7.67
N SER A 5 -0.41 -9.34 7.24
CA SER A 5 -0.52 -8.79 5.89
C SER A 5 -0.40 -7.26 5.95
N PRO A 6 0.75 -6.71 5.56
CA PRO A 6 0.94 -5.25 5.57
C PRO A 6 -0.15 -4.50 4.79
N GLY A 7 -0.57 -5.03 3.64
CA GLY A 7 -1.62 -4.44 2.83
C GLY A 7 -2.97 -4.37 3.55
N HIS A 8 -3.44 -5.46 4.16
CA HIS A 8 -4.69 -5.46 4.93
C HIS A 8 -4.64 -4.52 6.14
N ASN A 9 -3.50 -4.48 6.84
CA ASN A 9 -3.36 -3.61 7.98
C ASN A 9 -3.47 -2.13 7.57
N VAL A 10 -2.80 -1.75 6.50
CA VAL A 10 -2.84 -0.38 5.98
C VAL A 10 -4.23 -0.07 5.40
N GLU A 11 -4.87 -1.02 4.71
CA GLU A 11 -6.25 -0.88 4.24
C GLU A 11 -7.19 -0.61 5.40
N LEU A 12 -7.11 -1.38 6.49
CA LEU A 12 -7.90 -1.13 7.69
C LEU A 12 -7.70 0.30 8.21
N ALA A 13 -6.45 0.76 8.31
CA ALA A 13 -6.15 2.06 8.88
C ALA A 13 -6.75 3.21 8.06
N TRP A 14 -6.57 3.23 6.73
CA TRP A 14 -7.11 4.32 5.92
C TRP A 14 -8.63 4.24 5.76
N LEU A 15 -9.23 3.03 5.74
CA LEU A 15 -10.69 2.86 5.75
C LEU A 15 -11.30 3.36 7.07
N LEU A 16 -10.62 3.13 8.20
CA LEU A 16 -11.02 3.66 9.49
C LEU A 16 -11.04 5.20 9.49
N LEU A 17 -10.00 5.83 8.92
CA LEU A 17 -9.96 7.29 8.78
C LEU A 17 -11.07 7.80 7.86
N HIS A 18 -11.32 7.10 6.76
CA HIS A 18 -12.43 7.44 5.86
C HIS A 18 -13.80 7.31 6.55
N ALA A 19 -14.01 6.24 7.30
CA ALA A 19 -15.22 6.07 8.09
C ALA A 19 -15.39 7.17 9.17
N ALA A 20 -14.29 7.56 9.80
CA ALA A 20 -14.30 8.67 10.75
C ALA A 20 -14.78 9.98 10.10
N ASP A 21 -14.26 10.30 8.90
CA ASP A 21 -14.68 11.48 8.15
C ASP A 21 -16.19 11.46 7.85
N VAL A 22 -16.70 10.31 7.36
CA VAL A 22 -18.13 10.15 7.03
C VAL A 22 -19.02 10.30 8.26
N LEU A 23 -18.57 9.82 9.41
CA LEU A 23 -19.30 9.87 10.66
C LEU A 23 -19.11 11.18 11.44
N GLY A 24 -18.25 12.08 10.97
CA GLY A 24 -17.92 13.31 11.67
C GLY A 24 -17.11 13.09 12.96
N VAL A 25 -16.40 11.96 13.07
CA VAL A 25 -15.49 11.65 14.17
C VAL A 25 -14.11 12.23 13.86
N PRO A 26 -13.48 12.96 14.78
CA PRO A 26 -12.14 13.48 14.54
C PRO A 26 -11.13 12.36 14.23
N ARG A 27 -10.39 12.45 13.12
CA ARG A 27 -9.34 11.48 12.76
C ARG A 27 -8.32 11.25 13.89
N GLN A 28 -8.08 12.30 14.69
CA GLN A 28 -7.15 12.24 15.82
C GLN A 28 -7.53 11.18 16.86
N THR A 29 -8.81 10.80 16.95
CA THR A 29 -9.29 9.71 17.82
C THR A 29 -8.55 8.39 17.54
N TYR A 30 -8.10 8.18 16.32
CA TYR A 30 -7.44 6.95 15.87
C TYR A 30 -5.94 7.12 15.62
N ALA A 31 -5.36 8.26 16.02
CA ALA A 31 -3.97 8.61 15.66
C ALA A 31 -2.95 7.54 16.08
N ASP A 32 -3.01 7.08 17.32
CA ASP A 32 -2.04 6.10 17.85
C ASP A 32 -2.15 4.75 17.12
N LEU A 33 -3.38 4.29 16.85
CA LEU A 33 -3.62 3.06 16.11
C LEU A 33 -3.08 3.17 14.68
N VAL A 34 -3.43 4.24 13.98
CA VAL A 34 -2.98 4.49 12.60
C VAL A 34 -1.46 4.59 12.55
N ARG A 35 -0.84 5.35 13.44
CA ARG A 35 0.61 5.47 13.54
C ARG A 35 1.25 4.10 13.76
N GLY A 36 0.76 3.31 14.70
CA GLY A 36 1.28 1.98 14.98
C GLY A 36 1.24 1.05 13.77
N ILE A 37 0.14 1.05 13.02
CA ILE A 37 -0.02 0.25 11.80
C ILE A 37 0.94 0.71 10.71
N MET A 38 1.04 2.02 10.45
CA MET A 38 1.88 2.56 9.37
C MET A 38 3.37 2.35 9.68
N ASP A 39 3.80 2.62 10.90
CA ASP A 39 5.19 2.38 11.34
C ASP A 39 5.56 0.90 11.27
N HIS A 40 4.62 0.02 11.62
CA HIS A 40 4.82 -1.42 11.48
C HIS A 40 4.99 -1.83 10.01
N CYS A 41 4.14 -1.31 9.11
CA CYS A 41 4.26 -1.56 7.68
C CYS A 41 5.60 -1.07 7.12
N ILE A 42 6.06 0.12 7.49
CA ILE A 42 7.37 0.64 7.07
C ILE A 42 8.50 -0.28 7.52
N ARG A 43 8.44 -0.76 8.76
CA ARG A 43 9.51 -1.56 9.37
C ARG A 43 9.62 -2.97 8.80
N ILE A 44 8.49 -3.64 8.50
CA ILE A 44 8.49 -5.08 8.13
C ILE A 44 7.89 -5.36 6.75
N GLY A 45 7.03 -4.48 6.25
CA GLY A 45 6.29 -4.68 5.01
C GLY A 45 7.00 -4.12 3.79
N ILE A 46 7.63 -2.95 3.91
CA ILE A 46 8.30 -2.29 2.77
C ILE A 46 9.67 -2.91 2.48
N ASP A 47 9.89 -3.22 1.20
CA ASP A 47 11.21 -3.59 0.71
C ASP A 47 12.04 -2.33 0.43
N HIS A 48 12.95 -2.01 1.35
CA HIS A 48 13.80 -0.82 1.22
C HIS A 48 14.92 -0.95 0.18
N GLU A 49 15.16 -2.17 -0.35
CA GLU A 49 16.20 -2.43 -1.35
C GLU A 49 15.64 -2.38 -2.78
N PHE A 50 14.51 -3.07 -3.04
CA PHE A 50 13.93 -3.20 -4.38
C PHE A 50 12.62 -2.43 -4.55
N GLY A 51 12.12 -1.80 -3.51
CA GLY A 51 10.85 -1.06 -3.51
C GLY A 51 9.60 -1.95 -3.41
N GLY A 52 8.47 -1.32 -3.13
CA GLY A 52 7.19 -1.99 -2.97
C GLY A 52 7.00 -2.65 -1.61
N VAL A 53 5.85 -3.29 -1.42
CA VAL A 53 5.46 -3.95 -0.18
C VAL A 53 5.32 -5.45 -0.38
N TYR A 54 5.79 -6.24 0.58
CA TYR A 54 5.64 -7.70 0.60
C TYR A 54 4.19 -8.12 0.83
N ALA A 55 3.81 -9.30 0.32
CA ALA A 55 2.46 -9.84 0.48
C ALA A 55 2.16 -10.15 1.95
N ASP A 56 2.81 -11.16 2.50
CA ASP A 56 2.68 -11.52 3.91
C ASP A 56 4.07 -11.62 4.54
N THR A 57 4.18 -11.16 5.78
CA THR A 57 5.44 -11.14 6.52
C THR A 57 5.24 -11.73 7.91
N PRO A 58 6.30 -12.23 8.56
CA PRO A 58 6.26 -12.42 10.00
C PRO A 58 5.97 -11.10 10.72
N ALA A 59 5.13 -11.13 11.75
CA ALA A 59 4.72 -9.91 12.46
C ALA A 59 5.89 -9.22 13.19
N ASP A 60 6.87 -10.01 13.65
CA ASP A 60 7.95 -9.54 14.53
C ASP A 60 9.35 -9.85 13.99
N ALA A 61 9.46 -10.19 12.70
CA ALA A 61 10.74 -10.56 12.08
C ALA A 61 10.78 -10.10 10.62
N PRO A 62 11.96 -10.06 9.99
CA PRO A 62 12.09 -9.76 8.55
C PRO A 62 11.27 -10.70 7.68
N ALA A 63 10.84 -10.21 6.52
CA ALA A 63 10.10 -10.98 5.53
C ALA A 63 10.86 -12.26 5.14
N THR A 64 10.15 -13.38 5.12
CA THR A 64 10.69 -14.68 4.69
C THR A 64 10.22 -15.06 3.28
N ALA A 65 9.07 -14.55 2.85
CA ALA A 65 8.59 -14.58 1.48
C ALA A 65 8.65 -13.17 0.89
N HIS A 66 9.08 -13.07 -0.36
CA HIS A 66 9.36 -11.77 -0.98
C HIS A 66 8.44 -11.49 -2.18
N GLU A 67 7.32 -12.20 -2.27
CA GLU A 67 6.28 -11.95 -3.27
C GLU A 67 5.63 -10.58 -3.04
N LYS A 68 5.31 -9.90 -4.13
CA LYS A 68 4.64 -8.60 -4.13
C LYS A 68 3.37 -8.68 -4.97
N GLN A 69 2.23 -8.48 -4.32
CA GLN A 69 0.92 -8.53 -4.96
C GLN A 69 0.41 -7.12 -5.25
N PHE A 70 -0.32 -6.97 -6.35
CA PHE A 70 -0.81 -5.68 -6.85
C PHE A 70 -1.66 -4.91 -5.84
N TRP A 71 -2.62 -5.60 -5.23
CA TRP A 71 -3.60 -4.95 -4.36
C TRP A 71 -2.98 -4.37 -3.08
N GLN A 72 -1.96 -5.00 -2.55
CA GLN A 72 -1.27 -4.50 -1.36
C GLN A 72 -0.48 -3.23 -1.65
N GLN A 73 0.15 -3.15 -2.83
CA GLN A 73 0.78 -1.90 -3.27
C GLN A 73 -0.28 -0.79 -3.34
N ALA A 74 -1.45 -1.09 -3.92
CA ALA A 74 -2.55 -0.16 -4.06
C ALA A 74 -3.02 0.42 -2.71
N GLU A 75 -3.18 -0.43 -1.70
CA GLU A 75 -3.63 0.00 -0.37
C GLU A 75 -2.56 0.82 0.37
N VAL A 76 -1.29 0.43 0.23
CA VAL A 76 -0.18 1.15 0.89
C VAL A 76 0.02 2.55 0.30
N LEU A 77 -0.19 2.74 -1.00
CA LEU A 77 -0.18 4.09 -1.61
C LEU A 77 -1.16 5.04 -0.93
N ILE A 78 -2.39 4.58 -0.67
CA ILE A 78 -3.43 5.39 -0.03
C ILE A 78 -3.05 5.69 1.43
N GLY A 79 -2.71 4.64 2.18
CA GLY A 79 -2.48 4.76 3.61
C GLY A 79 -1.28 5.61 3.98
N MET A 80 -0.19 5.53 3.21
CA MET A 80 1.00 6.34 3.48
C MET A 80 0.76 7.83 3.25
N LEU A 81 -0.08 8.20 2.26
CA LEU A 81 -0.49 9.59 2.07
C LEU A 81 -1.41 10.08 3.20
N ASP A 82 -2.33 9.25 3.71
CA ASP A 82 -3.13 9.61 4.86
C ASP A 82 -2.26 9.82 6.11
N ALA A 83 -1.26 8.96 6.33
CA ALA A 83 -0.32 9.11 7.43
C ALA A 83 0.54 10.37 7.29
N TYR A 84 1.03 10.66 6.08
CA TYR A 84 1.77 11.89 5.83
C TYR A 84 0.92 13.15 6.09
N ALA A 85 -0.30 13.18 5.58
CA ALA A 85 -1.23 14.29 5.80
C ALA A 85 -1.58 14.49 7.29
N MET A 86 -1.65 13.39 8.06
CA MET A 86 -2.03 13.42 9.46
C MET A 86 -0.89 13.79 10.41
N PHE A 87 0.34 13.33 10.10
CA PHE A 87 1.47 13.42 11.02
C PHE A 87 2.58 14.37 10.55
N GLY A 88 2.66 14.68 9.25
CA GLY A 88 3.70 15.56 8.67
C GLY A 88 5.12 14.96 8.71
N GLU A 89 5.26 13.64 8.90
CA GLU A 89 6.55 12.99 9.04
C GLU A 89 7.05 12.44 7.70
N GLU A 90 8.23 12.85 7.27
CA GLU A 90 8.84 12.48 5.97
C GLU A 90 8.93 10.96 5.73
N LYS A 91 9.05 10.15 6.78
CA LYS A 91 9.09 8.68 6.64
C LYS A 91 7.88 8.10 5.90
N TYR A 92 6.69 8.73 6.04
CA TYR A 92 5.48 8.30 5.34
C TYR A 92 5.49 8.72 3.86
N TRP A 93 6.01 9.92 3.58
CA TRP A 93 6.22 10.37 2.22
C TRP A 93 7.27 9.51 1.49
N ASP A 94 8.38 9.20 2.15
CA ASP A 94 9.41 8.31 1.60
C ASP A 94 8.88 6.89 1.35
N ALA A 95 8.05 6.38 2.26
CA ALA A 95 7.38 5.09 2.09
C ALA A 95 6.40 5.11 0.90
N PHE A 96 5.61 6.18 0.76
CA PHE A 96 4.75 6.40 -0.41
C PHE A 96 5.57 6.39 -1.70
N ARG A 97 6.64 7.18 -1.78
CA ARG A 97 7.51 7.25 -2.97
C ARG A 97 8.13 5.91 -3.33
N ASN A 98 8.62 5.17 -2.33
CA ASN A 98 9.18 3.83 -2.53
C ASN A 98 8.19 2.90 -3.24
N VAL A 99 6.95 2.84 -2.74
CA VAL A 99 5.91 1.98 -3.32
C VAL A 99 5.42 2.53 -4.67
N HIS A 100 5.25 3.84 -4.79
CA HIS A 100 4.88 4.50 -6.04
C HIS A 100 5.87 4.19 -7.17
N ASP A 101 7.16 4.39 -6.92
CA ASP A 101 8.19 4.17 -7.93
C ASP A 101 8.27 2.68 -8.33
N PHE A 102 8.08 1.78 -7.38
CA PHE A 102 7.98 0.34 -7.66
C PHE A 102 6.77 0.03 -8.55
N VAL A 103 5.61 0.56 -8.22
CA VAL A 103 4.38 0.34 -8.99
C VAL A 103 4.56 0.81 -10.43
N PHE A 104 4.97 2.04 -10.64
CA PHE A 104 5.06 2.62 -11.98
C PHE A 104 6.23 2.09 -12.80
N SER A 105 7.30 1.63 -12.17
CA SER A 105 8.43 1.05 -12.90
C SER A 105 8.33 -0.44 -13.12
N LYS A 106 7.55 -1.20 -12.32
CA LYS A 106 7.55 -2.67 -12.31
C LYS A 106 6.16 -3.29 -12.41
N MET A 107 5.17 -2.75 -11.65
CA MET A 107 3.85 -3.38 -11.55
C MET A 107 2.95 -3.08 -12.73
N VAL A 108 3.03 -1.88 -13.30
CA VAL A 108 2.20 -1.46 -14.44
C VAL A 108 2.60 -2.21 -15.70
N ASN A 109 1.68 -2.99 -16.26
CA ASN A 109 1.87 -3.70 -17.53
C ASN A 109 1.46 -2.81 -18.71
N VAL A 110 2.40 -2.03 -19.21
CA VAL A 110 2.16 -1.11 -20.34
C VAL A 110 1.67 -1.85 -21.60
N LYS A 111 2.14 -3.09 -21.83
CA LYS A 111 1.73 -3.90 -22.97
C LYS A 111 0.26 -4.34 -22.89
N ALA A 112 -0.29 -4.43 -21.69
CA ALA A 112 -1.67 -4.76 -21.45
C ALA A 112 -2.55 -3.51 -21.18
N GLY A 113 -2.16 -2.35 -21.72
CA GLY A 113 -2.95 -1.13 -21.60
C GLY A 113 -2.87 -0.44 -20.24
N GLY A 114 -1.90 -0.81 -19.40
CA GLY A 114 -1.68 -0.19 -18.08
C GLY A 114 -2.30 -0.94 -16.91
N GLU A 115 -2.94 -2.10 -17.13
CA GLU A 115 -3.35 -2.97 -16.01
C GLU A 115 -2.11 -3.45 -15.26
N TRP A 116 -2.24 -3.69 -13.98
CA TRP A 116 -1.11 -4.12 -13.15
C TRP A 116 -0.90 -5.63 -13.25
N PHE A 117 0.36 -6.09 -13.18
CA PHE A 117 0.63 -7.52 -12.99
C PHE A 117 0.03 -8.00 -11.68
N GLU A 118 -0.45 -9.25 -11.65
CA GLU A 118 -1.01 -9.86 -10.43
C GLU A 118 0.04 -9.99 -9.34
N ARG A 119 1.20 -10.56 -9.71
CA ARG A 119 2.29 -10.87 -8.78
C ARG A 119 3.64 -10.64 -9.42
N LEU A 120 4.53 -10.13 -8.59
CA LEU A 120 5.94 -9.96 -8.92
C LEU A 120 6.81 -10.67 -7.89
N ASP A 121 8.00 -11.09 -8.32
CA ASP A 121 9.05 -11.47 -7.38
C ASP A 121 9.65 -10.24 -6.68
N ARG A 122 10.63 -10.44 -5.80
CA ARG A 122 11.25 -9.36 -5.05
C ARG A 122 11.83 -8.27 -5.95
N GLN A 123 12.45 -8.66 -7.07
CA GLN A 123 13.09 -7.74 -8.02
C GLN A 123 12.11 -7.06 -8.98
N GLY A 124 10.82 -7.39 -8.89
CA GLY A 124 9.80 -6.83 -9.75
C GLY A 124 9.65 -7.53 -11.10
N ARG A 125 10.03 -8.81 -11.20
CA ARG A 125 9.77 -9.62 -12.39
C ARG A 125 8.41 -10.32 -12.25
N PRO A 126 7.55 -10.29 -13.28
CA PRO A 126 6.24 -10.94 -13.22
C PRO A 126 6.36 -12.45 -12.96
N THR A 127 5.60 -12.92 -11.97
CA THR A 127 5.41 -14.34 -11.65
C THR A 127 4.00 -14.80 -11.98
N ASP A 128 3.07 -13.83 -12.05
CA ASP A 128 1.71 -14.02 -12.53
C ASP A 128 1.29 -12.77 -13.31
N ASP A 129 0.92 -12.93 -14.56
CA ASP A 129 0.56 -11.87 -15.49
C ASP A 129 -0.95 -11.82 -15.80
N ALA A 130 -1.76 -12.51 -15.03
CA ALA A 130 -3.21 -12.50 -15.18
C ALA A 130 -3.76 -11.06 -15.14
N LEU A 131 -4.52 -10.69 -16.16
CA LEU A 131 -5.13 -9.36 -16.25
C LEU A 131 -6.38 -9.24 -15.37
N GLY A 132 -7.02 -10.38 -15.09
CA GLY A 132 -8.18 -10.44 -14.22
C GLY A 132 -8.60 -11.86 -13.91
N HIS A 133 -9.20 -12.08 -12.75
CA HIS A 133 -9.81 -13.33 -12.31
C HIS A 133 -10.80 -13.04 -11.17
N ALA A 134 -11.36 -14.07 -10.53
CA ALA A 134 -12.38 -13.89 -9.48
C ALA A 134 -11.99 -12.96 -8.33
N TRP A 135 -10.69 -12.85 -8.03
CA TRP A 135 -10.15 -12.00 -6.97
C TRP A 135 -9.42 -10.76 -7.48
N LYS A 136 -8.99 -10.75 -8.75
CA LYS A 136 -8.37 -9.59 -9.38
C LYS A 136 -9.37 -8.92 -10.32
N ILE A 137 -10.04 -7.93 -9.79
CA ILE A 137 -10.88 -6.98 -10.52
C ILE A 137 -10.30 -5.57 -10.39
N CYS A 138 -10.85 -4.60 -11.10
CA CYS A 138 -10.37 -3.20 -11.06
C CYS A 138 -10.55 -2.49 -9.71
N TYR A 139 -11.12 -3.14 -8.70
CA TYR A 139 -11.46 -2.53 -7.41
C TYR A 139 -10.25 -1.86 -6.74
N HIS A 140 -9.17 -2.60 -6.47
CA HIS A 140 -8.00 -2.04 -5.79
C HIS A 140 -7.24 -1.04 -6.68
N THR A 141 -6.98 -1.38 -7.95
CA THR A 141 -6.20 -0.52 -8.86
C THR A 141 -6.90 0.80 -9.14
N VAL A 142 -8.17 0.77 -9.56
CA VAL A 142 -8.91 1.99 -9.89
C VAL A 142 -9.16 2.84 -8.66
N ARG A 143 -9.59 2.22 -7.54
CA ARG A 143 -9.81 2.93 -6.29
C ARG A 143 -8.54 3.62 -5.82
N SER A 144 -7.42 2.90 -5.81
CA SER A 144 -6.17 3.48 -5.31
C SER A 144 -5.69 4.64 -6.17
N MET A 145 -5.83 4.58 -7.50
CA MET A 145 -5.44 5.70 -8.35
C MET A 145 -6.30 6.94 -8.08
N ILE A 146 -7.62 6.78 -7.98
CA ILE A 146 -8.53 7.89 -7.65
C ILE A 146 -8.20 8.47 -6.27
N GLU A 147 -8.05 7.62 -5.26
CA GLU A 147 -7.80 8.05 -3.89
C GLU A 147 -6.40 8.64 -3.70
N THR A 148 -5.40 8.16 -4.43
CA THR A 148 -4.05 8.74 -4.45
C THR A 148 -4.06 10.14 -5.05
N VAL A 149 -4.69 10.33 -6.22
CA VAL A 149 -4.81 11.65 -6.87
C VAL A 149 -5.51 12.64 -5.93
N ARG A 150 -6.66 12.28 -5.37
CA ARG A 150 -7.40 13.13 -4.44
C ARG A 150 -6.59 13.57 -3.22
N ARG A 151 -5.71 12.70 -2.71
CA ARG A 151 -4.84 13.02 -1.57
C ARG A 151 -3.69 13.92 -1.97
N LEU A 152 -3.07 13.65 -3.09
CA LEU A 152 -2.00 14.51 -3.62
C LEU A 152 -2.50 15.92 -3.91
N GLU A 153 -3.68 16.08 -4.51
CA GLU A 153 -4.31 17.39 -4.76
C GLU A 153 -4.56 18.21 -3.49
N ARG A 154 -4.72 17.54 -2.33
CA ARG A 154 -4.92 18.21 -1.03
C ARG A 154 -3.60 18.60 -0.34
N LEU A 155 -2.49 18.05 -0.80
CA LEU A 155 -1.15 18.33 -0.25
C LEU A 155 -0.44 19.47 -0.97
N ILE A 156 -0.96 19.88 -2.13
CA ILE A 156 -0.49 21.01 -2.96
C ILE A 156 -1.28 22.26 -2.59
#